data_76a1d8c735afde821733422600a96b94
#
_entry.id   76a1d8c735afde821733422600a96b94
#
_cell.length_a   1.000
_cell.length_b   1.000
_cell.length_c   1.000
_cell.angle_alpha   90.00
_cell.angle_beta   90.00
_cell.angle_gamma   90.00
#
_symmetry.space_group_name_H-M   'P 1'
#
loop_
_entity.id
_entity.type
_entity.pdbx_description
1 polymer ?
#
loop_
_entity_poly.entity_id
_entity_poly.type
_entity_poly.pdbx_seq_one_letter_code
_entity_poly.pdbx_strand_id
1 'polypeptide(L)'
;SMFIHPGFYPVDLLEFTPGRKDLQTYTFMGGIATDISPNWRLGGKIDFAASNYSKRKDLRHTNYRLDLKIAPSVMYHSGDMAIGFSYILGKNSESVKAEVIGTAENSYNAFLDKGLMYGAYEAWDGSGIHLSESGVNGFPIKELSNGGALQLQWKGFYGDAEYTYSSGSAGERDAIWFKFPTHRITSHLSYHFKQEKKEHFLRLNLQLSLIHISEPTRLDVIS
;
A
#
# COMPACT_ATOMS: atom_id res chain seq x y z
N SER A 1 -2.11 12.97 -9.98
CA SER A 1 -2.57 12.40 -8.72
C SER A 1 -2.30 13.34 -7.54
N MET A 2 -3.24 13.37 -6.62
CA MET A 2 -3.04 13.95 -5.30
C MET A 2 -2.43 12.93 -4.34
N PHE A 3 -2.48 11.63 -4.62
CA PHE A 3 -1.80 10.61 -3.82
C PHE A 3 -0.30 10.56 -4.07
N ILE A 4 0.43 10.07 -3.07
CA ILE A 4 1.90 9.96 -3.11
C ILE A 4 2.35 8.98 -4.19
N HIS A 5 1.62 7.87 -4.34
CA HIS A 5 1.90 6.87 -5.36
C HIS A 5 0.69 6.70 -6.28
N PRO A 6 0.71 7.35 -7.46
CA PRO A 6 -0.37 7.20 -8.45
C PRO A 6 -0.58 5.72 -8.81
N GLY A 7 -1.84 5.29 -8.87
CA GLY A 7 -2.21 3.91 -9.21
C GLY A 7 -1.91 2.85 -8.13
N PHE A 8 -1.48 3.24 -6.94
CA PHE A 8 -1.29 2.30 -5.84
C PHE A 8 -2.62 1.83 -5.25
N TYR A 9 -3.56 2.74 -5.11
CA TYR A 9 -4.94 2.43 -4.71
C TYR A 9 -5.84 2.26 -5.94
N PRO A 10 -6.95 1.54 -5.81
CA PRO A 10 -7.90 1.37 -6.92
C PRO A 10 -8.69 2.63 -7.26
N VAL A 11 -8.56 3.66 -6.44
CA VAL A 11 -9.16 4.99 -6.65
C VAL A 11 -8.06 6.05 -6.57
N ASP A 12 -8.21 7.14 -7.31
CA ASP A 12 -7.29 8.27 -7.28
C ASP A 12 -8.03 9.61 -7.29
N LEU A 13 -7.41 10.63 -6.74
CA LEU A 13 -7.83 12.01 -6.84
C LEU A 13 -6.88 12.73 -7.79
N LEU A 14 -7.41 13.20 -8.90
CA LEU A 14 -6.66 13.87 -9.95
C LEU A 14 -6.95 15.36 -9.95
N GLU A 15 -5.90 16.17 -10.09
CA GLU A 15 -6.00 17.59 -10.36
C GLU A 15 -4.97 17.98 -11.42
N PHE A 16 -5.26 18.98 -12.24
CA PHE A 16 -4.45 19.33 -13.41
C PHE A 16 -3.81 20.72 -13.29
N THR A 17 -3.91 21.36 -12.13
CA THR A 17 -3.31 22.68 -11.92
C THR A 17 -1.80 22.56 -11.72
N PRO A 18 -0.98 23.42 -12.35
CA PRO A 18 0.47 23.35 -12.19
C PRO A 18 0.87 23.77 -10.79
N GLY A 19 1.97 23.25 -10.29
CA GLY A 19 2.53 23.65 -8.99
C GLY A 19 3.65 22.72 -8.55
N ARG A 20 4.57 23.31 -7.76
CA ARG A 20 5.63 22.53 -7.11
C ARG A 20 5.02 21.64 -6.03
N LYS A 21 5.43 20.40 -6.01
CA LYS A 21 5.08 19.41 -5.01
C LYS A 21 6.32 19.01 -4.22
N ASP A 22 6.18 18.95 -2.92
CA ASP A 22 7.25 18.58 -1.99
C ASP A 22 6.87 17.27 -1.31
N LEU A 23 7.76 16.28 -1.34
CA LEU A 23 7.59 14.97 -0.69
C LEU A 23 8.70 14.76 0.35
N GLN A 24 8.30 14.40 1.56
CA GLN A 24 9.19 13.98 2.63
C GLN A 24 8.78 12.58 3.08
N THR A 25 9.74 11.67 3.16
CA THR A 25 9.51 10.30 3.61
C THR A 25 10.50 9.93 4.69
N TYR A 26 9.99 9.38 5.77
CA TYR A 26 10.75 8.83 6.88
C TYR A 26 10.55 7.32 6.88
N THR A 27 11.64 6.56 6.86
CA THR A 27 11.62 5.11 6.87
C THR A 27 12.39 4.57 8.06
N PHE A 28 11.84 3.55 8.68
CA PHE A 28 12.50 2.77 9.71
C PHE A 28 12.31 1.30 9.42
N MET A 29 13.39 0.55 9.44
CA MET A 29 13.37 -0.91 9.31
C MET A 29 14.22 -1.51 10.43
N GLY A 30 13.66 -2.48 11.13
CA GLY A 30 14.37 -3.17 12.20
C GLY A 30 13.98 -4.64 12.25
N GLY A 31 14.84 -5.43 12.83
CA GLY A 31 14.57 -6.84 13.05
C GLY A 31 15.40 -7.40 14.19
N ILE A 32 14.88 -8.47 14.78
CA ILE A 32 15.53 -9.22 15.86
C ILE A 32 15.38 -10.70 15.56
N ALA A 33 16.39 -11.48 15.88
CA ALA A 33 16.33 -12.93 15.85
C ALA A 33 17.13 -13.50 17.03
N THR A 34 16.61 -14.59 17.63
CA THR A 34 17.26 -15.29 18.74
C THR A 34 17.09 -16.79 18.61
N ASP A 35 18.12 -17.54 18.94
CA ASP A 35 18.06 -18.99 19.01
C ASP A 35 17.44 -19.40 20.35
N ILE A 36 16.35 -20.17 20.28
CA ILE A 36 15.67 -20.73 21.47
C ILE A 36 16.06 -22.18 21.74
N SER A 37 16.62 -22.84 20.71
CA SER A 37 17.24 -24.15 20.81
C SER A 37 18.23 -24.34 19.66
N PRO A 38 19.02 -25.45 19.65
CA PRO A 38 19.97 -25.72 18.56
C PRO A 38 19.37 -25.73 17.15
N ASN A 39 18.08 -26.02 17.03
CA ASN A 39 17.40 -26.12 15.75
C ASN A 39 16.32 -25.06 15.54
N TRP A 40 15.95 -24.30 16.56
CA TRP A 40 14.84 -23.33 16.48
C TRP A 40 15.28 -21.91 16.76
N ARG A 41 14.82 -21.01 15.89
CA ARG A 41 15.04 -19.57 16.00
C ARG A 41 13.70 -18.85 15.95
N LEU A 42 13.53 -17.87 16.84
CA LEU A 42 12.45 -16.91 16.77
C LEU A 42 12.99 -15.59 16.21
N GLY A 43 12.14 -14.89 15.48
CA GLY A 43 12.48 -13.60 14.92
C GLY A 43 11.28 -12.69 14.80
N GLY A 44 11.56 -11.46 14.44
CA GLY A 44 10.54 -10.48 14.10
C GLY A 44 11.15 -9.35 13.29
N LYS A 45 10.35 -8.83 12.38
CA LYS A 45 10.72 -7.69 11.53
C LYS A 45 9.65 -6.63 11.61
N ILE A 46 10.08 -5.38 11.60
CA ILE A 46 9.23 -4.20 11.46
C ILE A 46 9.73 -3.37 10.29
N ASP A 47 8.84 -3.01 9.38
CA ASP A 47 9.05 -2.03 8.32
C ASP A 47 8.03 -0.91 8.54
N PHE A 48 8.51 0.32 8.61
CA PHE A 48 7.70 1.51 8.82
C PHE A 48 8.10 2.58 7.81
N ALA A 49 7.11 3.21 7.19
CA ALA A 49 7.29 4.40 6.38
C ALA A 49 6.18 5.42 6.69
N ALA A 50 6.59 6.65 6.93
CA ALA A 50 5.68 7.78 7.04
C ALA A 50 6.05 8.83 6.01
N SER A 51 5.07 9.33 5.27
CA SER A 51 5.31 10.31 4.22
C SER A 51 4.38 11.49 4.34
N ASN A 52 4.92 12.65 4.00
CA ASN A 52 4.22 13.92 3.89
C ASN A 52 4.37 14.44 2.47
N TYR A 53 3.27 14.72 1.79
CA TYR A 53 3.26 15.17 0.41
C TYR A 53 2.37 16.40 0.27
N SER A 54 2.92 17.50 -0.23
CA SER A 54 2.20 18.75 -0.28
C SER A 54 2.43 19.52 -1.58
N LYS A 55 1.41 20.25 -2.01
CA LYS A 55 1.45 21.20 -3.11
C LYS A 55 1.11 22.59 -2.59
N ARG A 56 1.93 23.58 -2.91
CA ARG A 56 1.82 24.94 -2.36
C ARG A 56 1.00 25.92 -3.20
N LYS A 57 0.60 25.52 -4.41
CA LYS A 57 -0.23 26.36 -5.29
C LYS A 57 -1.64 25.79 -5.35
N ASP A 58 -2.65 26.64 -5.47
CA ASP A 58 -4.05 26.23 -5.56
C ASP A 58 -4.34 25.40 -6.84
N LEU A 59 -5.05 24.33 -6.80
CA LEU A 59 -5.61 23.70 -5.61
C LEU A 59 -4.49 23.12 -4.74
N ARG A 60 -4.34 23.59 -3.49
CA ARG A 60 -3.31 23.10 -2.56
C ARG A 60 -3.78 21.79 -1.95
N HIS A 61 -2.86 20.84 -1.81
CA HIS A 61 -3.17 19.62 -1.09
C HIS A 61 -2.04 19.24 -0.13
N THR A 62 -2.43 18.56 0.92
CA THR A 62 -1.52 17.95 1.90
C THR A 62 -1.96 16.53 2.15
N ASN A 63 -1.02 15.61 2.04
CA ASN A 63 -1.23 14.19 2.28
C ASN A 63 -0.36 13.71 3.42
N TYR A 64 -0.92 12.82 4.23
CA TYR A 64 -0.21 12.04 5.23
C TYR A 64 -0.39 10.57 4.93
N ARG A 65 0.72 9.88 4.73
CA ARG A 65 0.72 8.43 4.52
C ARG A 65 1.48 7.72 5.62
N LEU A 66 0.93 6.62 6.07
CA LEU A 66 1.54 5.67 6.97
C LEU A 66 1.53 4.28 6.32
N ASP A 67 2.67 3.60 6.33
CA ASP A 67 2.82 2.21 5.94
C ASP A 67 3.59 1.47 7.04
N LEU A 68 2.97 0.46 7.64
CA LEU A 68 3.53 -0.32 8.71
C LEU A 68 3.34 -1.81 8.39
N LYS A 69 4.43 -2.57 8.43
CA LYS A 69 4.43 -4.03 8.34
C LYS A 69 5.19 -4.61 9.52
N ILE A 70 4.56 -5.55 10.21
CA ILE A 70 5.15 -6.31 11.33
C ILE A 70 5.08 -7.78 10.96
N ALA A 71 6.20 -8.50 11.14
CA ALA A 71 6.29 -9.91 10.77
C ALA A 71 7.03 -10.72 11.85
N PRO A 72 6.34 -11.19 12.89
CA PRO A 72 6.88 -12.22 13.77
C PRO A 72 7.13 -13.52 12.99
N SER A 73 8.20 -14.20 13.30
CA SER A 73 8.66 -15.36 12.54
C SER A 73 9.26 -16.45 13.41
N VAL A 74 9.19 -17.67 12.93
CA VAL A 74 9.86 -18.83 13.48
C VAL A 74 10.58 -19.57 12.37
N MET A 75 11.77 -20.09 12.67
CA MET A 75 12.59 -20.85 11.74
C MET A 75 13.09 -22.14 12.40
N TYR A 76 13.01 -23.21 11.67
CA TYR A 76 13.66 -24.48 11.99
C TYR A 76 14.83 -24.68 11.03
N HIS A 77 15.99 -25.07 11.56
CA HIS A 77 17.15 -25.41 10.75
C HIS A 77 17.78 -26.72 11.21
N SER A 78 18.25 -27.51 10.24
CA SER A 78 18.92 -28.76 10.47
C SER A 78 19.89 -29.04 9.31
N GLY A 79 21.20 -29.08 9.61
CA GLY A 79 22.22 -29.21 8.60
C GLY A 79 22.14 -28.09 7.55
N ASP A 80 22.03 -28.47 6.28
CA ASP A 80 21.96 -27.53 5.15
C ASP A 80 20.53 -27.02 4.86
N MET A 81 19.54 -27.43 5.65
CA MET A 81 18.14 -27.07 5.44
C MET A 81 17.66 -26.09 6.49
N ALA A 82 16.94 -25.06 6.06
CA ALA A 82 16.17 -24.17 6.93
C ALA A 82 14.76 -23.96 6.36
N ILE A 83 13.76 -24.02 7.23
CA ILE A 83 12.36 -23.73 6.92
C ILE A 83 11.88 -22.65 7.87
N GLY A 84 11.34 -21.56 7.33
CA GLY A 84 10.81 -20.44 8.10
C GLY A 84 9.34 -20.21 7.83
N PHE A 85 8.63 -19.77 8.85
CA PHE A 85 7.28 -19.23 8.74
C PHE A 85 7.23 -17.85 9.39
N SER A 86 6.56 -16.91 8.70
CA SER A 86 6.30 -15.58 9.24
C SER A 86 4.82 -15.28 9.15
N TYR A 87 4.25 -14.73 10.21
CA TYR A 87 2.92 -14.13 10.16
C TYR A 87 3.07 -12.65 9.86
N ILE A 88 2.24 -12.12 8.97
CA ILE A 88 2.34 -10.75 8.47
C ILE A 88 1.13 -9.96 8.93
N LEU A 89 1.40 -8.82 9.56
CA LEU A 89 0.42 -7.79 9.88
C LEU A 89 0.83 -6.51 9.18
N GLY A 90 -0.09 -5.89 8.47
CA GLY A 90 0.16 -4.64 7.77
C GLY A 90 -0.95 -3.63 7.99
N LYS A 91 -0.56 -2.36 8.02
CA LYS A 91 -1.47 -1.22 8.03
C LYS A 91 -0.94 -0.19 7.06
N ASN A 92 -1.76 0.15 6.07
CA ASN A 92 -1.51 1.26 5.17
C ASN A 92 -2.64 2.27 5.31
N SER A 93 -2.30 3.54 5.33
CA SER A 93 -3.29 4.61 5.31
C SER A 93 -2.72 5.84 4.63
N GLU A 94 -3.54 6.49 3.84
CA GLU A 94 -3.23 7.79 3.26
C GLU A 94 -4.45 8.68 3.40
N SER A 95 -4.25 9.94 3.78
CA SER A 95 -5.31 10.94 3.88
C SER A 95 -4.91 12.15 3.06
N VAL A 96 -5.81 12.58 2.18
CA VAL A 96 -5.66 13.77 1.35
C VAL A 96 -6.58 14.86 1.87
N LYS A 97 -6.02 16.04 2.09
CA LYS A 97 -6.77 17.27 2.30
C LYS A 97 -6.39 18.24 1.19
N ALA A 98 -7.36 18.79 0.49
CA ALA A 98 -7.12 19.81 -0.52
C ALA A 98 -8.04 21.02 -0.28
N GLU A 99 -7.50 22.22 -0.48
CA GLU A 99 -8.21 23.48 -0.21
C GLU A 99 -7.77 24.57 -1.17
N VAL A 100 -8.65 25.52 -1.42
CA VAL A 100 -8.36 26.78 -2.11
C VAL A 100 -8.17 27.85 -1.06
N ILE A 101 -7.00 28.50 -1.05
CA ILE A 101 -6.64 29.54 -0.04
C ILE A 101 -6.68 30.94 -0.66
N GLY A 102 -6.52 31.06 -1.98
CA GLY A 102 -6.55 32.34 -2.67
C GLY A 102 -7.96 32.91 -2.83
N THR A 103 -8.08 34.21 -3.00
CA THR A 103 -9.32 34.87 -3.48
C THR A 103 -9.49 34.53 -4.95
N ALA A 104 -10.04 33.37 -5.26
CA ALA A 104 -10.06 32.89 -6.63
C ALA A 104 -11.39 33.18 -7.29
N GLU A 105 -11.36 33.98 -8.31
CA GLU A 105 -12.31 33.96 -9.43
C GLU A 105 -12.13 32.69 -10.30
N ASN A 106 -11.20 31.81 -9.95
CA ASN A 106 -10.88 30.59 -10.72
C ASN A 106 -11.56 29.38 -10.08
N SER A 107 -12.37 28.70 -10.85
CA SER A 107 -12.86 27.36 -10.49
C SER A 107 -11.72 26.33 -10.71
N TYR A 108 -11.50 25.49 -9.71
CA TYR A 108 -10.54 24.40 -9.79
C TYR A 108 -11.29 23.09 -9.93
N ASN A 109 -10.96 22.33 -10.96
CA ASN A 109 -11.57 21.04 -11.20
C ASN A 109 -10.66 19.93 -10.68
N ALA A 110 -11.25 18.98 -9.99
CA ALA A 110 -10.62 17.71 -9.62
C ALA A 110 -11.48 16.56 -10.14
N PHE A 111 -10.88 15.39 -10.20
CA PHE A 111 -11.53 14.18 -10.67
C PHE A 111 -11.29 13.05 -9.69
N LEU A 112 -12.35 12.35 -9.33
CA LEU A 112 -12.26 11.07 -8.64
C LEU A 112 -12.20 9.97 -9.71
N ASP A 113 -11.05 9.33 -9.85
CA ASP A 113 -10.88 8.15 -10.70
C ASP A 113 -11.29 6.90 -9.93
N LYS A 114 -12.22 6.14 -10.48
CA LYS A 114 -12.83 4.97 -9.86
C LYS A 114 -12.40 3.66 -10.50
N GLY A 115 -11.42 3.64 -11.32
CA GLY A 115 -11.09 2.45 -12.09
C GLY A 115 -9.66 2.37 -12.57
N LEU A 116 -8.68 2.80 -11.77
CA LEU A 116 -7.27 2.73 -12.15
C LEU A 116 -7.00 3.37 -13.53
N MET A 117 -7.62 4.51 -13.81
CA MET A 117 -7.54 5.26 -15.09
C MET A 117 -8.18 4.57 -16.30
N TYR A 118 -9.02 3.57 -16.13
CA TYR A 118 -9.74 2.89 -17.22
C TYR A 118 -11.03 3.60 -17.65
N GLY A 119 -11.19 4.88 -17.32
CA GLY A 119 -12.28 5.72 -17.85
C GLY A 119 -13.50 5.86 -16.94
N ALA A 120 -13.54 5.18 -15.80
CA ALA A 120 -14.57 5.38 -14.80
C ALA A 120 -14.14 6.53 -13.86
N TYR A 121 -14.55 7.74 -14.16
CA TYR A 121 -14.22 8.91 -13.35
C TYR A 121 -15.46 9.77 -13.05
N GLU A 122 -15.37 10.55 -11.99
CA GLU A 122 -16.35 11.53 -11.60
C GLU A 122 -15.69 12.91 -11.55
N ALA A 123 -16.24 13.83 -12.34
CA ALA A 123 -15.76 15.21 -12.33
C ALA A 123 -16.23 15.92 -11.05
N TRP A 124 -15.34 16.73 -10.50
CA TRP A 124 -15.63 17.54 -9.34
C TRP A 124 -15.34 19.01 -9.63
N ASP A 125 -16.36 19.82 -9.59
CA ASP A 125 -16.33 21.24 -9.87
C ASP A 125 -16.47 22.14 -8.61
N GLY A 126 -16.34 21.53 -7.42
CA GLY A 126 -16.57 22.19 -6.15
C GLY A 126 -18.00 22.10 -5.63
N SER A 127 -18.95 21.54 -6.41
CA SER A 127 -20.34 21.37 -6.03
C SER A 127 -20.77 19.90 -5.86
N GLY A 128 -19.86 18.95 -6.04
CA GLY A 128 -20.15 17.52 -6.03
C GLY A 128 -20.44 16.96 -4.63
N ILE A 129 -21.11 15.80 -4.62
CA ILE A 129 -21.53 15.09 -3.41
C ILE A 129 -20.36 14.74 -2.49
N HIS A 130 -19.16 14.62 -3.04
CA HIS A 130 -17.99 14.08 -2.35
C HIS A 130 -16.95 15.12 -1.94
N LEU A 131 -17.12 16.36 -2.37
CA LEU A 131 -16.14 17.40 -2.16
C LEU A 131 -16.89 18.70 -1.82
N SER A 132 -16.54 19.34 -0.70
CA SER A 132 -17.15 20.59 -0.29
C SER A 132 -16.79 21.74 -1.23
N GLU A 133 -17.56 22.81 -1.22
CA GLU A 133 -17.26 24.04 -1.99
C GLU A 133 -15.84 24.58 -1.75
N SER A 134 -15.25 24.29 -0.60
CA SER A 134 -13.92 24.76 -0.20
C SER A 134 -12.77 23.75 -0.50
N GLY A 135 -13.07 22.54 -0.94
CA GLY A 135 -12.01 21.56 -1.20
C GLY A 135 -12.32 20.12 -0.72
N VAL A 136 -11.33 19.25 -0.80
CA VAL A 136 -11.37 17.89 -0.26
C VAL A 136 -11.16 17.94 1.25
N ASN A 137 -12.16 17.61 2.01
CA ASN A 137 -12.07 17.62 3.47
C ASN A 137 -11.70 16.24 4.04
N GLY A 138 -10.47 15.81 3.76
CA GLY A 138 -9.97 14.55 4.27
C GLY A 138 -10.56 13.34 3.55
N PHE A 139 -9.91 12.90 2.51
CA PHE A 139 -10.22 11.65 1.82
C PHE A 139 -9.29 10.56 2.38
N PRO A 140 -9.70 9.84 3.43
CA PRO A 140 -8.89 8.80 4.00
C PRO A 140 -9.01 7.50 3.21
N ILE A 141 -7.86 6.93 2.89
CA ILE A 141 -7.72 5.54 2.48
C ILE A 141 -7.13 4.78 3.66
N LYS A 142 -7.70 3.63 3.96
CA LYS A 142 -7.25 2.74 5.02
C LYS A 142 -7.21 1.31 4.49
N GLU A 143 -6.13 0.62 4.76
CA GLU A 143 -5.95 -0.78 4.40
C GLU A 143 -5.32 -1.51 5.58
N LEU A 144 -5.94 -2.61 5.99
CA LEU A 144 -5.40 -3.54 6.97
C LEU A 144 -5.14 -4.86 6.28
N SER A 145 -3.93 -5.36 6.41
CA SER A 145 -3.52 -6.63 5.82
C SER A 145 -3.06 -7.63 6.87
N ASN A 146 -3.35 -8.89 6.59
CA ASN A 146 -2.83 -10.02 7.33
C ASN A 146 -2.47 -11.14 6.35
N GLY A 147 -1.53 -11.98 6.74
CA GLY A 147 -1.05 -13.04 5.87
C GLY A 147 0.03 -13.91 6.48
N GLY A 148 0.63 -14.72 5.65
CA GLY A 148 1.73 -15.57 6.02
C GLY A 148 2.76 -15.68 4.93
N ALA A 149 3.98 -15.98 5.33
CA ALA A 149 5.07 -16.29 4.41
C ALA A 149 5.77 -17.57 4.85
N LEU A 150 6.10 -18.39 3.86
CA LEU A 150 6.94 -19.58 4.01
C LEU A 150 8.27 -19.32 3.34
N GLN A 151 9.34 -19.78 3.96
CA GLN A 151 10.70 -19.69 3.45
C GLN A 151 11.35 -21.06 3.50
N LEU A 152 12.07 -21.41 2.45
CA LEU A 152 12.86 -22.64 2.37
C LEU A 152 14.25 -22.29 1.87
N GLN A 153 15.24 -22.73 2.61
CA GLN A 153 16.64 -22.73 2.18
C GLN A 153 17.16 -24.16 2.21
N TRP A 154 17.78 -24.59 1.13
CA TRP A 154 18.41 -25.90 1.05
C TRP A 154 19.61 -25.84 0.12
N LYS A 155 20.81 -26.03 0.69
CA LYS A 155 22.07 -25.89 -0.06
C LYS A 155 22.12 -24.54 -0.80
N GLY A 156 22.26 -24.57 -2.14
CA GLY A 156 22.26 -23.37 -2.99
C GLY A 156 20.89 -22.83 -3.37
N PHE A 157 19.80 -23.50 -2.97
CA PHE A 157 18.43 -23.08 -3.25
C PHE A 157 17.87 -22.23 -2.13
N TYR A 158 17.19 -21.16 -2.49
CA TYR A 158 16.34 -20.36 -1.62
C TYR A 158 15.01 -20.08 -2.31
N GLY A 159 13.94 -20.26 -1.58
CA GLY A 159 12.60 -19.93 -2.05
C GLY A 159 11.76 -19.36 -0.92
N ASP A 160 10.95 -18.36 -1.25
CA ASP A 160 9.90 -17.85 -0.36
C ASP A 160 8.59 -17.66 -1.11
N ALA A 161 7.49 -17.78 -0.38
CA ALA A 161 6.16 -17.46 -0.86
C ALA A 161 5.40 -16.74 0.25
N GLU A 162 4.89 -15.56 -0.07
CA GLU A 162 4.07 -14.72 0.80
C GLU A 162 2.66 -14.63 0.23
N TYR A 163 1.66 -14.83 1.07
CA TYR A 163 0.27 -14.52 0.77
C TYR A 163 -0.24 -13.52 1.78
N THR A 164 -0.87 -12.44 1.30
CA THR A 164 -1.54 -11.44 2.13
C THR A 164 -2.94 -11.17 1.62
N TYR A 165 -3.86 -11.08 2.56
CA TYR A 165 -5.20 -10.55 2.35
C TYR A 165 -5.29 -9.19 3.00
N SER A 166 -5.81 -8.21 2.26
CA SER A 166 -6.02 -6.86 2.73
C SER A 166 -7.49 -6.48 2.63
N SER A 167 -7.98 -5.78 3.63
CA SER A 167 -9.28 -5.11 3.60
C SER A 167 -9.03 -3.61 3.52
N GLY A 168 -9.33 -3.04 2.36
CA GLY A 168 -9.18 -1.62 2.08
C GLY A 168 -10.51 -0.89 2.00
N SER A 169 -10.48 0.39 2.35
CA SER A 169 -11.60 1.32 2.22
C SER A 169 -11.11 2.72 1.88
N ALA A 170 -11.90 3.43 1.10
CA ALA A 170 -11.69 4.82 0.73
C ALA A 170 -13.00 5.60 0.86
N GLY A 171 -12.91 6.87 1.25
CA GLY A 171 -14.09 7.71 1.37
C GLY A 171 -13.83 9.02 2.08
N GLU A 172 -14.89 9.64 2.56
CA GLU A 172 -14.81 10.78 3.45
C GLU A 172 -14.63 10.35 4.91
N ARG A 173 -14.41 11.33 5.77
CA ARG A 173 -14.17 11.08 7.19
C ARG A 173 -15.26 10.21 7.84
N ASP A 174 -16.50 10.43 7.48
CA ASP A 174 -17.66 9.79 8.09
C ASP A 174 -18.46 8.87 7.14
N ALA A 175 -17.98 8.72 5.89
CA ALA A 175 -18.64 7.89 4.88
C ALA A 175 -17.63 7.09 4.06
N ILE A 176 -17.84 5.78 3.98
CA ILE A 176 -17.06 4.89 3.11
C ILE A 176 -17.74 4.85 1.74
N TRP A 177 -17.00 5.23 0.69
CA TRP A 177 -17.49 5.19 -0.69
C TRP A 177 -17.10 3.92 -1.41
N PHE A 178 -15.88 3.41 -1.14
CA PHE A 178 -15.33 2.22 -1.80
C PHE A 178 -14.77 1.27 -0.77
N LYS A 179 -14.97 -0.02 -1.02
CA LYS A 179 -14.26 -1.10 -0.36
C LYS A 179 -13.47 -1.87 -1.40
N PHE A 180 -12.25 -2.23 -1.09
CA PHE A 180 -11.37 -2.96 -2.01
C PHE A 180 -10.59 -4.05 -1.26
N PRO A 181 -11.20 -5.22 -1.08
CA PRO A 181 -10.44 -6.38 -0.64
C PRO A 181 -9.40 -6.74 -1.70
N THR A 182 -8.20 -7.05 -1.24
CA THR A 182 -7.06 -7.37 -2.10
C THR A 182 -6.44 -8.68 -1.65
N HIS A 183 -6.16 -9.56 -2.61
CA HIS A 183 -5.35 -10.76 -2.42
C HIS A 183 -4.03 -10.57 -3.14
N ARG A 184 -2.92 -10.74 -2.43
CA ARG A 184 -1.58 -10.62 -3.01
C ARG A 184 -0.78 -11.86 -2.73
N ILE A 185 -0.15 -12.38 -3.77
CA ILE A 185 0.81 -13.48 -3.70
C ILE A 185 2.13 -12.95 -4.25
N THR A 186 3.20 -13.14 -3.49
CA THR A 186 4.57 -12.80 -3.92
C THR A 186 5.44 -14.02 -3.69
N SER A 187 6.28 -14.36 -4.64
CA SER A 187 7.23 -15.46 -4.50
C SER A 187 8.57 -15.10 -5.11
N HIS A 188 9.63 -15.45 -4.41
CA HIS A 188 11.00 -15.30 -4.86
C HIS A 188 11.67 -16.66 -4.81
N LEU A 189 12.29 -17.04 -5.92
CA LEU A 189 13.08 -18.24 -6.03
C LEU A 189 14.49 -17.87 -6.48
N SER A 190 15.47 -18.41 -5.85
CA SER A 190 16.87 -18.27 -6.28
C SER A 190 17.64 -19.55 -6.15
N TYR A 191 18.52 -19.78 -7.09
CA TYR A 191 19.42 -20.91 -7.07
C TYR A 191 20.84 -20.44 -7.40
N HIS A 192 21.76 -20.79 -6.53
CA HIS A 192 23.18 -20.52 -6.68
C HIS A 192 23.93 -21.84 -6.80
N PHE A 193 24.67 -22.01 -7.86
CA PHE A 193 25.53 -23.17 -8.03
C PHE A 193 26.91 -22.76 -8.56
N LYS A 194 27.92 -23.46 -8.10
CA LYS A 194 29.31 -23.24 -8.47
C LYS A 194 29.81 -24.41 -9.29
N GLN A 195 30.36 -24.10 -10.45
CA GLN A 195 30.99 -25.08 -11.33
C GLN A 195 32.46 -24.63 -11.60
N GLU A 196 33.41 -25.36 -11.03
CA GLU A 196 34.85 -25.10 -11.13
C GLU A 196 35.22 -23.62 -10.87
N LYS A 197 35.38 -22.82 -11.94
CA LYS A 197 35.77 -21.41 -11.91
C LYS A 197 34.62 -20.44 -12.16
N LYS A 198 33.39 -20.94 -12.33
CA LYS A 198 32.21 -20.12 -12.66
C LYS A 198 31.16 -20.26 -11.58
N GLU A 199 30.56 -19.14 -11.24
CA GLU A 199 29.39 -19.08 -10.34
C GLU A 199 28.17 -18.64 -11.14
N HIS A 200 27.05 -19.33 -10.94
CA HIS A 200 25.80 -19.09 -11.63
C HIS A 200 24.71 -18.75 -10.63
N PHE A 201 23.94 -17.70 -10.93
CA PHE A 201 22.81 -17.26 -10.14
C PHE A 201 21.57 -17.25 -11.02
N LEU A 202 20.55 -17.97 -10.62
CA LEU A 202 19.22 -17.90 -11.21
C LEU A 202 18.27 -17.26 -10.22
N ARG A 203 17.49 -16.28 -10.64
CA ARG A 203 16.46 -15.63 -9.81
C ARG A 203 15.16 -15.53 -10.58
N LEU A 204 14.06 -15.85 -9.92
CA LEU A 204 12.71 -15.69 -10.41
C LEU A 204 11.88 -14.97 -9.36
N ASN A 205 11.21 -13.88 -9.75
CA ASN A 205 10.29 -13.14 -8.90
C ASN A 205 8.92 -13.17 -9.54
N LEU A 206 7.91 -13.58 -8.77
CA LEU A 206 6.52 -13.63 -9.19
C LEU A 206 5.70 -12.77 -8.24
N GLN A 207 4.83 -11.94 -8.81
CA GLN A 207 3.87 -11.15 -8.04
C GLN A 207 2.53 -11.18 -8.72
N LEU A 208 1.50 -11.54 -7.98
CA LEU A 208 0.10 -11.50 -8.40
C LEU A 208 -0.69 -10.71 -7.37
N SER A 209 -1.51 -9.76 -7.84
CA SER A 209 -2.43 -8.99 -7.01
C SER A 209 -3.80 -9.01 -7.65
N LEU A 210 -4.81 -9.43 -6.89
CA LEU A 210 -6.21 -9.40 -7.27
C LEU A 210 -6.93 -8.40 -6.37
N ILE A 211 -7.54 -7.39 -6.97
CA ILE A 211 -8.27 -6.34 -6.26
C ILE A 211 -9.73 -6.39 -6.73
N HIS A 212 -10.65 -6.44 -5.78
CA HIS A 212 -12.07 -6.30 -6.04
C HIS A 212 -12.54 -4.95 -5.50
N ILE A 213 -13.17 -4.13 -6.34
CA ILE A 213 -13.69 -2.82 -5.96
C ILE A 213 -15.20 -2.91 -5.86
N SER A 214 -15.76 -2.52 -4.72
CA SER A 214 -17.20 -2.43 -4.52
C SER A 214 -17.59 -1.08 -3.93
N GLU A 215 -18.63 -0.47 -4.50
CA GLU A 215 -19.31 0.65 -3.89
C GLU A 215 -20.30 0.10 -2.85
N PRO A 216 -20.39 0.67 -1.64
CA PRO A 216 -21.44 0.29 -0.72
C PRO A 216 -22.79 0.62 -1.35
N THR A 217 -23.64 -0.37 -1.48
CA THR A 217 -25.03 -0.17 -1.93
C THR A 217 -25.69 0.75 -0.91
N ARG A 218 -26.02 1.98 -1.29
CA ARG A 218 -26.96 2.79 -0.52
C ARG A 218 -28.28 2.07 -0.57
N LEU A 219 -28.67 1.45 0.50
CA LEU A 219 -30.09 1.18 0.76
C LEU A 219 -30.73 2.56 1.02
N ASP A 220 -31.21 3.18 -0.03
CA ASP A 220 -32.14 4.27 0.10
C ASP A 220 -33.39 3.68 0.78
N VAL A 221 -33.48 3.88 2.08
CA VAL A 221 -34.70 3.67 2.81
C VAL A 221 -35.64 4.77 2.33
N ILE A 222 -36.45 4.43 1.34
CA ILE A 222 -37.61 5.23 0.98
C ILE A 222 -38.58 5.08 2.13
N SER A 223 -38.62 6.07 2.98
CA SER A 223 -39.66 6.30 3.96
C SER A 223 -40.52 7.45 3.52
#